data_c609985c24008e7aab300c2dfc74fd01
#
_entry.id   c609985c24008e7aab300c2dfc74fd01
#
_cell.length_a   1.000
_cell.length_b   1.000
_cell.length_c   1.000
_cell.angle_alpha   90.00
_cell.angle_beta   90.00
_cell.angle_gamma   90.00
#
_symmetry.space_group_name_H-M   'P 1'
#
loop_
_entity.id
_entity.type
_entity.pdbx_description
1 polymer ?
#
loop_
_entity_poly.entity_id
_entity_poly.type
_entity_poly.pdbx_seq_one_letter_code
_entity_poly.pdbx_strand_id
1 'polypeptide(L)'
;MIHEQHIEMESDDLFITGALKHIVPGNQGRVLDGRRTPGYIESFDKESCMFIWRITAFEDKGKHWEIPVEEISNYQFYKHSTVLPEAEVEEIISTCQKFQTRLTIPVSEEAYSVTQELINLQERCATAWLKAHSAFLKNQKTIDLCANTGDPDLYSDLEQYMISEGLLALEQKTAEQYLLNPYSGEWIKGMKIVMAEAGMIAYDGYIPRTKDIFSGIGVKETRKKYIVARAAFLRAIFHLCGHQEVPLYRGMSSSVPLFETPCTLVSTTFSADVAKAFASVDDSSVCKSCYWVKFSYPVEHLFMTFYETKQFNERYKEQEAIIYYRKKLTF
;
A
#
# COMPACT_ATOMS: atom_id res chain seq x y z
N MET A 1 -7.99 -2.22 34.01
CA MET A 1 -8.23 -0.76 33.92
C MET A 1 -7.32 -0.26 32.81
N ILE A 2 -7.88 -0.07 31.64
CA ILE A 2 -7.20 0.49 30.48
C ILE A 2 -7.24 2.00 30.70
N HIS A 3 -6.08 2.62 30.95
CA HIS A 3 -5.97 4.07 30.92
C HIS A 3 -6.15 4.51 29.46
N GLU A 4 -7.35 4.93 29.09
CA GLU A 4 -7.53 5.80 27.93
C GLU A 4 -6.75 7.09 28.23
N GLN A 5 -5.59 7.23 27.60
CA GLN A 5 -4.96 8.55 27.52
C GLN A 5 -5.84 9.39 26.59
N HIS A 6 -6.67 10.25 27.19
CA HIS A 6 -7.27 11.37 26.49
C HIS A 6 -6.13 12.24 25.97
N ILE A 7 -5.81 12.09 24.67
CA ILE A 7 -5.02 13.08 23.98
C ILE A 7 -5.97 14.26 23.80
N GLU A 8 -5.82 15.33 24.60
CA GLU A 8 -6.50 16.60 24.34
C GLU A 8 -6.16 16.99 22.90
N MET A 9 -7.18 17.06 22.04
CA MET A 9 -7.00 17.57 20.68
C MET A 9 -6.67 19.05 20.80
N GLU A 10 -5.41 19.38 20.50
CA GLU A 10 -4.96 20.77 20.45
C GLU A 10 -5.82 21.57 19.45
N SER A 11 -6.16 22.80 19.81
CA SER A 11 -6.97 23.69 18.97
C SER A 11 -6.35 23.85 17.58
N ASP A 12 -7.16 23.77 16.54
CA ASP A 12 -6.75 24.00 15.14
C ASP A 12 -6.11 25.39 14.95
N ASP A 13 -6.41 26.35 15.83
CA ASP A 13 -5.83 27.69 15.81
C ASP A 13 -4.31 27.73 16.05
N LEU A 14 -3.71 26.66 16.57
CA LEU A 14 -2.27 26.55 16.78
C LEU A 14 -1.49 26.13 15.54
N PHE A 15 -2.19 25.66 14.50
CA PHE A 15 -1.57 25.05 13.32
C PHE A 15 -1.75 25.90 12.06
N ILE A 16 -0.84 25.69 11.11
CA ILE A 16 -0.90 26.22 9.75
C ILE A 16 -0.68 25.08 8.75
N THR A 17 -1.31 25.16 7.59
CA THR A 17 -1.07 24.20 6.50
C THR A 17 0.38 24.22 6.07
N GLY A 18 0.94 23.02 5.85
CA GLY A 18 2.32 22.84 5.41
C GLY A 18 2.59 23.47 4.06
N ALA A 19 3.78 24.07 3.93
CA ALA A 19 4.33 24.55 2.68
C ALA A 19 5.82 24.20 2.65
N LEU A 20 6.47 24.25 1.48
CA LEU A 20 7.88 23.86 1.32
C LEU A 20 8.82 24.53 2.33
N LYS A 21 8.55 25.78 2.69
CA LYS A 21 9.32 26.51 3.71
C LYS A 21 9.33 25.87 5.09
N HIS A 22 8.36 24.99 5.41
CA HIS A 22 8.27 24.32 6.71
C HIS A 22 9.05 22.99 6.75
N ILE A 23 9.72 22.59 5.64
CA ILE A 23 10.53 21.37 5.59
C ILE A 23 11.85 21.60 6.30
N VAL A 24 11.80 21.69 7.62
CA VAL A 24 12.95 21.87 8.50
C VAL A 24 12.98 20.73 9.51
N PRO A 25 14.08 19.97 9.62
CA PRO A 25 14.22 18.94 10.63
C PRO A 25 13.93 19.48 12.04
N GLY A 26 13.13 18.74 12.80
CA GLY A 26 12.66 19.15 14.13
C GLY A 26 11.31 19.85 14.14
N ASN A 27 10.79 20.35 13.02
CA ASN A 27 9.45 20.93 12.98
C ASN A 27 8.40 19.87 13.32
N GLN A 28 7.61 20.18 14.34
CA GLN A 28 6.52 19.35 14.84
C GLN A 28 5.18 19.76 14.21
N GLY A 29 4.29 18.78 14.12
CA GLY A 29 2.98 19.01 13.55
C GLY A 29 2.14 17.74 13.51
N ARG A 30 1.20 17.67 12.58
CA ARG A 30 0.32 16.53 12.38
C ARG A 30 -0.01 16.31 10.91
N VAL A 31 -0.33 15.09 10.54
CA VAL A 31 -0.84 14.75 9.20
C VAL A 31 -2.33 15.12 9.13
N LEU A 32 -2.80 15.61 7.99
CA LEU A 32 -4.21 15.84 7.70
C LEU A 32 -4.91 14.53 7.29
N ASP A 33 -4.63 13.45 8.02
CA ASP A 33 -5.39 12.22 7.95
C ASP A 33 -6.59 12.26 8.91
N GLY A 34 -7.48 11.29 8.81
CA GLY A 34 -8.67 11.21 9.68
C GLY A 34 -8.36 11.11 11.18
N ARG A 35 -7.10 10.75 11.54
CA ARG A 35 -6.62 10.63 12.94
C ARG A 35 -5.80 11.85 13.39
N ARG A 36 -5.42 12.73 12.47
CA ARG A 36 -4.50 13.84 12.72
C ARG A 36 -3.22 13.38 13.40
N THR A 37 -2.58 12.35 12.81
CA THR A 37 -1.41 11.66 13.35
C THR A 37 -0.27 12.63 13.66
N PRO A 38 0.12 12.82 14.94
CA PRO A 38 1.16 13.76 15.31
C PRO A 38 2.55 13.21 15.03
N GLY A 39 3.49 14.11 14.75
CA GLY A 39 4.87 13.75 14.45
C GLY A 39 5.76 14.96 14.25
N TYR A 40 6.93 14.70 13.68
CA TYR A 40 7.88 15.77 13.31
C TYR A 40 8.70 15.37 12.10
N ILE A 41 9.27 16.36 11.42
CA ILE A 41 10.26 16.11 10.36
C ILE A 41 11.56 15.66 11.00
N GLU A 42 11.94 14.40 10.78
CA GLU A 42 13.18 13.83 11.30
C GLU A 42 14.39 14.26 10.47
N SER A 43 14.24 14.20 9.15
CA SER A 43 15.27 14.61 8.20
C SER A 43 14.66 15.04 6.87
N PHE A 44 15.45 15.73 6.07
CA PHE A 44 15.12 16.12 4.71
C PHE A 44 16.31 15.84 3.80
N ASP A 45 16.07 15.10 2.73
CA ASP A 45 17.04 14.86 1.67
C ASP A 45 16.73 15.77 0.47
N LYS A 46 17.61 16.76 0.24
CA LYS A 46 17.47 17.71 -0.86
C LYS A 46 17.66 17.05 -2.24
N GLU A 47 18.49 16.02 -2.35
CA GLU A 47 18.76 15.37 -3.64
C GLU A 47 17.55 14.61 -4.17
N SER A 48 16.85 13.87 -3.30
CA SER A 48 15.65 13.12 -3.66
C SER A 48 14.36 13.93 -3.47
N CYS A 49 14.42 15.12 -2.86
CA CYS A 49 13.25 15.91 -2.44
C CYS A 49 12.26 15.08 -1.60
N MET A 50 12.79 14.35 -0.63
CA MET A 50 12.02 13.54 0.31
C MET A 50 12.27 14.03 1.73
N PHE A 51 11.23 14.05 2.57
CA PHE A 51 11.41 14.23 4.01
C PHE A 51 10.92 12.97 4.76
N ILE A 52 11.52 12.74 5.91
CA ILE A 52 11.12 11.65 6.81
C ILE A 52 10.23 12.25 7.90
N TRP A 53 9.01 11.74 7.98
CA TRP A 53 8.06 12.06 9.04
C TRP A 53 8.14 11.00 10.14
N ARG A 54 8.52 11.38 11.35
CA ARG A 54 8.57 10.49 12.53
C ARG A 54 7.28 10.63 13.32
N ILE A 55 6.57 9.53 13.50
CA ILE A 55 5.31 9.47 14.24
C ILE A 55 5.59 9.46 15.75
N THR A 56 4.86 10.28 16.52
CA THR A 56 5.09 10.42 17.97
C THR A 56 3.99 9.83 18.85
N ALA A 57 2.87 9.42 18.28
CA ALA A 57 1.73 8.87 19.03
C ALA A 57 1.08 7.66 18.35
N PHE A 58 0.08 7.11 18.99
CA PHE A 58 -0.67 5.92 18.60
C PHE A 58 0.19 4.66 18.50
N GLU A 59 -0.36 3.61 17.93
CA GLU A 59 0.32 2.33 17.71
C GLU A 59 1.54 2.42 16.78
N ASP A 60 1.62 3.48 15.97
CA ASP A 60 2.71 3.74 15.03
C ASP A 60 3.85 4.58 15.62
N LYS A 61 3.82 4.89 16.93
CA LYS A 61 4.87 5.67 17.59
C LYS A 61 6.27 5.09 17.33
N GLY A 62 7.15 5.94 16.83
CA GLY A 62 8.52 5.58 16.48
C GLY A 62 8.72 5.06 15.06
N LYS A 63 7.65 4.77 14.32
CA LYS A 63 7.73 4.51 12.88
C LYS A 63 7.98 5.79 12.11
N HIS A 64 8.44 5.67 10.87
CA HIS A 64 8.67 6.80 9.99
C HIS A 64 8.08 6.57 8.60
N TRP A 65 7.72 7.67 7.95
CA TRP A 65 7.24 7.71 6.59
C TRP A 65 8.21 8.51 5.72
N GLU A 66 8.54 7.99 4.55
CA GLU A 66 9.28 8.70 3.51
C GLU A 66 8.29 9.42 2.61
N ILE A 67 8.29 10.75 2.64
CA ILE A 67 7.26 11.58 2.03
C ILE A 67 7.87 12.49 0.97
N PRO A 68 7.34 12.52 -0.26
CA PRO A 68 7.68 13.54 -1.25
C PRO A 68 7.35 14.95 -0.76
N VAL A 69 8.22 15.92 -1.00
CA VAL A 69 8.02 17.29 -0.52
C VAL A 69 6.75 17.94 -1.07
N GLU A 70 6.24 17.49 -2.22
CA GLU A 70 5.00 17.99 -2.81
C GLU A 70 3.76 17.62 -1.97
N GLU A 71 3.86 16.60 -1.14
CA GLU A 71 2.79 16.18 -0.23
C GLU A 71 2.77 16.99 1.08
N ILE A 72 3.65 17.99 1.23
CA ILE A 72 3.76 18.79 2.46
C ILE A 72 2.45 19.50 2.83
N SER A 73 1.60 19.79 1.86
CA SER A 73 0.27 20.37 2.08
C SER A 73 -0.70 19.44 2.82
N ASN A 74 -0.39 18.14 2.89
CA ASN A 74 -1.13 17.15 3.67
C ASN A 74 -0.74 17.15 5.16
N TYR A 75 0.11 18.10 5.57
CA TYR A 75 0.62 18.26 6.92
C TYR A 75 0.24 19.62 7.46
N GLN A 76 0.10 19.70 8.78
CA GLN A 76 -0.04 20.96 9.51
C GLN A 76 1.13 21.08 10.49
N PHE A 77 1.69 22.27 10.59
CA PHE A 77 2.78 22.59 11.50
C PHE A 77 2.33 23.65 12.52
N TYR A 78 2.98 23.69 13.67
CA TYR A 78 2.74 24.77 14.62
C TYR A 78 3.07 26.13 14.00
N LYS A 79 2.30 27.17 14.31
CA LYS A 79 2.50 28.54 13.79
C LYS A 79 3.88 29.11 14.05
N HIS A 80 4.55 28.62 15.09
CA HIS A 80 5.91 29.04 15.47
C HIS A 80 7.02 28.15 14.90
N SER A 81 6.70 27.24 14.01
CA SER A 81 7.69 26.37 13.36
C SER A 81 8.73 27.17 12.60
N THR A 82 9.96 26.67 12.61
CA THR A 82 11.06 27.24 11.82
C THR A 82 10.73 27.19 10.33
N VAL A 83 11.17 28.20 9.58
CA VAL A 83 10.98 28.25 8.14
C VAL A 83 12.31 28.35 7.41
N LEU A 84 12.40 27.71 6.24
CA LEU A 84 13.55 27.83 5.34
C LEU A 84 13.62 29.23 4.73
N PRO A 85 14.82 29.74 4.46
CA PRO A 85 15.03 30.93 3.63
C PRO A 85 14.44 30.71 2.22
N GLU A 86 13.99 31.80 1.58
CA GLU A 86 13.37 31.78 0.25
C GLU A 86 14.28 31.13 -0.80
N ALA A 87 15.57 31.42 -0.79
CA ALA A 87 16.55 30.84 -1.71
C ALA A 87 16.63 29.29 -1.58
N GLU A 88 16.49 28.74 -0.37
CA GLU A 88 16.47 27.29 -0.18
C GLU A 88 15.16 26.67 -0.69
N VAL A 89 14.05 27.38 -0.56
CA VAL A 89 12.75 26.94 -1.11
C VAL A 89 12.82 26.90 -2.64
N GLU A 90 13.43 27.89 -3.28
CA GLU A 90 13.62 27.94 -4.73
C GLU A 90 14.52 26.78 -5.22
N GLU A 91 15.59 26.45 -4.48
CA GLU A 91 16.44 25.29 -4.76
C GLU A 91 15.64 23.99 -4.69
N ILE A 92 14.79 23.81 -3.67
CA ILE A 92 13.91 22.64 -3.54
C ILE A 92 12.97 22.56 -4.75
N ILE A 93 12.31 23.64 -5.12
CA ILE A 93 11.40 23.69 -6.28
C ILE A 93 12.13 23.26 -7.55
N SER A 94 13.32 23.83 -7.79
CA SER A 94 14.12 23.48 -8.98
C SER A 94 14.54 22.01 -8.99
N THR A 95 14.88 21.45 -7.84
CA THR A 95 15.27 20.02 -7.74
C THR A 95 14.06 19.12 -7.93
N CYS A 96 12.89 19.48 -7.36
CA CYS A 96 11.65 18.71 -7.52
C CYS A 96 11.21 18.60 -8.98
N GLN A 97 11.45 19.62 -9.79
CA GLN A 97 11.11 19.57 -11.22
C GLN A 97 11.74 18.40 -11.96
N LYS A 98 12.91 17.91 -11.52
CA LYS A 98 13.59 16.74 -12.08
C LYS A 98 12.75 15.46 -11.91
N PHE A 99 11.94 15.37 -10.87
CA PHE A 99 11.12 14.20 -10.55
C PHE A 99 9.70 14.29 -11.14
N GLN A 100 9.39 15.35 -11.88
CA GLN A 100 8.12 15.49 -12.58
C GLN A 100 8.07 14.73 -13.92
N THR A 101 9.18 14.06 -14.29
CA THR A 101 9.20 13.19 -15.45
C THR A 101 8.27 12.00 -15.25
N ARG A 102 7.29 11.86 -16.14
CA ARG A 102 6.37 10.72 -16.11
C ARG A 102 6.99 9.51 -16.81
N LEU A 103 6.71 8.36 -16.23
CA LEU A 103 6.97 7.05 -16.80
C LEU A 103 5.64 6.38 -17.08
N THR A 104 5.39 6.04 -18.34
CA THR A 104 4.18 5.32 -18.75
C THR A 104 4.57 3.95 -19.28
N ILE A 105 4.07 2.89 -18.65
CA ILE A 105 4.24 1.49 -19.08
C ILE A 105 2.83 0.93 -19.28
N PRO A 106 2.40 0.70 -20.54
CA PRO A 106 1.09 0.14 -20.81
C PRO A 106 1.02 -1.35 -20.42
N VAL A 107 -0.19 -1.88 -20.28
CA VAL A 107 -0.39 -3.33 -20.15
C VAL A 107 0.12 -4.04 -21.41
N SER A 108 0.91 -5.10 -21.23
CA SER A 108 1.42 -5.96 -22.30
C SER A 108 0.86 -7.36 -22.16
N GLU A 109 0.09 -7.83 -23.14
CA GLU A 109 -0.47 -9.19 -23.14
C GLU A 109 0.62 -10.25 -23.30
N GLU A 110 1.67 -9.95 -24.10
CA GLU A 110 2.81 -10.86 -24.28
C GLU A 110 3.58 -11.04 -22.95
N ALA A 111 3.99 -9.94 -22.30
CA ALA A 111 4.67 -10.00 -21.02
C ALA A 111 3.80 -10.67 -19.93
N TYR A 112 2.50 -10.43 -19.97
CA TYR A 112 1.56 -11.08 -19.06
C TYR A 112 1.50 -12.58 -19.27
N SER A 113 1.38 -13.05 -20.51
CA SER A 113 1.36 -14.48 -20.81
C SER A 113 2.58 -15.21 -20.24
N VAL A 114 3.77 -14.65 -20.49
CA VAL A 114 5.02 -15.19 -19.92
C VAL A 114 4.99 -15.20 -18.39
N THR A 115 4.49 -14.12 -17.79
CA THR A 115 4.41 -14.02 -16.33
C THR A 115 3.41 -15.02 -15.76
N GLN A 116 2.26 -15.24 -16.42
CA GLN A 116 1.27 -16.25 -16.01
C GLN A 116 1.83 -17.67 -16.08
N GLU A 117 2.61 -18.01 -17.09
CA GLU A 117 3.28 -19.30 -17.17
C GLU A 117 4.23 -19.53 -15.98
N LEU A 118 4.99 -18.51 -15.60
CA LEU A 118 5.85 -18.56 -14.41
C LEU A 118 5.04 -18.70 -13.12
N ILE A 119 3.95 -17.95 -12.97
CA ILE A 119 3.07 -18.07 -11.80
C ILE A 119 2.43 -19.47 -11.74
N ASN A 120 1.94 -20.02 -12.86
CA ASN A 120 1.33 -21.34 -12.90
C ASN A 120 2.36 -22.45 -12.56
N LEU A 121 3.61 -22.29 -12.98
CA LEU A 121 4.69 -23.20 -12.58
C LEU A 121 4.97 -23.10 -11.08
N GLN A 122 5.12 -21.90 -10.56
CA GLN A 122 5.39 -21.67 -9.15
C GLN A 122 4.20 -22.05 -8.25
N GLU A 123 2.95 -21.93 -8.73
CA GLU A 123 1.75 -22.40 -8.02
C GLU A 123 1.78 -23.89 -7.75
N ARG A 124 2.26 -24.69 -8.71
CA ARG A 124 2.47 -26.14 -8.50
C ARG A 124 3.48 -26.40 -7.38
N CYS A 125 4.57 -25.63 -7.34
CA CYS A 125 5.56 -25.70 -6.26
C CYS A 125 4.97 -25.28 -4.93
N ALA A 126 4.25 -24.17 -4.89
CA ALA A 126 3.57 -23.66 -3.69
C ALA A 126 2.52 -24.66 -3.18
N THR A 127 1.74 -25.28 -4.07
CA THR A 127 0.76 -26.34 -3.74
C THR A 127 1.43 -27.55 -3.11
N ALA A 128 2.55 -28.00 -3.66
CA ALA A 128 3.31 -29.12 -3.11
C ALA A 128 3.90 -28.77 -1.73
N TRP A 129 4.45 -27.57 -1.60
CA TRP A 129 4.97 -27.05 -0.34
C TRP A 129 3.88 -26.96 0.74
N LEU A 130 2.71 -26.37 0.42
CA LEU A 130 1.58 -26.23 1.33
C LEU A 130 1.08 -27.61 1.82
N LYS A 131 0.92 -28.57 0.92
CA LYS A 131 0.51 -29.95 1.29
C LYS A 131 1.49 -30.63 2.24
N ALA A 132 2.78 -30.33 2.12
CA ALA A 132 3.83 -30.93 2.94
C ALA A 132 4.02 -30.21 4.29
N HIS A 133 3.93 -28.88 4.32
CA HIS A 133 4.41 -28.07 5.43
C HIS A 133 3.31 -27.27 6.14
N SER A 134 2.23 -26.88 5.46
CA SER A 134 1.22 -25.98 6.00
C SER A 134 0.63 -26.45 7.32
N ALA A 135 0.71 -25.61 8.35
CA ALA A 135 0.04 -25.82 9.62
C ALA A 135 -1.48 -25.64 9.46
N PHE A 136 -1.90 -24.68 8.65
CA PHE A 136 -3.30 -24.39 8.37
C PHE A 136 -4.03 -25.61 7.80
N LEU A 137 -3.45 -26.26 6.78
CA LEU A 137 -4.05 -27.45 6.16
C LEU A 137 -3.98 -28.69 7.08
N LYS A 138 -2.89 -28.87 7.83
CA LYS A 138 -2.76 -29.96 8.81
C LYS A 138 -3.79 -29.87 9.92
N ASN A 139 -4.15 -28.65 10.32
CA ASN A 139 -5.21 -28.37 11.28
C ASN A 139 -6.61 -28.45 10.67
N GLN A 140 -6.75 -28.93 9.43
CA GLN A 140 -8.01 -29.08 8.70
C GLN A 140 -8.82 -27.77 8.60
N LYS A 141 -8.13 -26.63 8.58
CA LYS A 141 -8.74 -25.31 8.40
C LYS A 141 -9.05 -25.05 6.93
N THR A 142 -9.99 -24.17 6.69
CA THR A 142 -10.32 -23.62 5.38
C THR A 142 -10.47 -22.12 5.45
N ILE A 143 -10.33 -21.42 4.33
CA ILE A 143 -10.55 -19.98 4.26
C ILE A 143 -12.06 -19.73 4.39
N ASP A 144 -12.45 -19.08 5.49
CA ASP A 144 -13.81 -18.59 5.68
C ASP A 144 -13.91 -17.16 5.14
N LEU A 145 -14.61 -16.99 4.00
CA LEU A 145 -14.79 -15.69 3.36
C LEU A 145 -15.60 -14.67 4.20
N CYS A 146 -16.21 -15.13 5.31
CA CYS A 146 -16.93 -14.29 6.27
C CYS A 146 -16.10 -13.97 7.52
N ALA A 147 -14.87 -14.50 7.64
CA ALA A 147 -14.01 -14.20 8.76
C ALA A 147 -13.66 -12.69 8.80
N ASN A 148 -13.53 -12.16 10.00
CA ASN A 148 -13.18 -10.74 10.23
C ASN A 148 -11.72 -10.54 10.65
N THR A 149 -10.97 -11.62 10.78
CA THR A 149 -9.53 -11.62 11.09
C THR A 149 -8.83 -12.68 10.25
N GLY A 150 -7.55 -12.46 9.94
CA GLY A 150 -6.72 -13.48 9.32
C GLY A 150 -6.38 -14.63 10.26
N ASP A 151 -5.72 -15.65 9.75
CA ASP A 151 -5.41 -16.86 10.51
C ASP A 151 -3.91 -16.95 10.84
N PRO A 152 -3.55 -17.10 12.14
CA PRO A 152 -2.14 -17.20 12.56
C PRO A 152 -1.34 -18.33 11.89
N ASP A 153 -1.99 -19.47 11.57
CA ASP A 153 -1.33 -20.56 10.86
C ASP A 153 -1.00 -20.14 9.41
N LEU A 154 -1.91 -19.39 8.74
CA LEU A 154 -1.63 -18.86 7.41
C LEU A 154 -0.54 -17.80 7.41
N TYR A 155 -0.47 -16.94 8.45
CA TYR A 155 0.66 -16.00 8.59
C TYR A 155 1.98 -16.75 8.67
N SER A 156 2.04 -17.79 9.51
CA SER A 156 3.23 -18.62 9.66
C SER A 156 3.57 -19.38 8.36
N ASP A 157 2.55 -19.92 7.69
CA ASP A 157 2.74 -20.67 6.44
C ASP A 157 3.32 -19.76 5.33
N LEU A 158 2.79 -18.54 5.17
CA LEU A 158 3.34 -17.57 4.22
C LEU A 158 4.79 -17.22 4.57
N GLU A 159 5.05 -16.91 5.84
CA GLU A 159 6.39 -16.54 6.30
C GLU A 159 7.41 -17.67 6.02
N GLN A 160 7.07 -18.92 6.37
CA GLN A 160 7.93 -20.09 6.13
C GLN A 160 8.11 -20.37 4.61
N TYR A 161 7.07 -20.20 3.80
CA TYR A 161 7.19 -20.29 2.36
C TYR A 161 8.12 -19.22 1.80
N MET A 162 7.99 -17.96 2.23
CA MET A 162 8.88 -16.88 1.81
C MET A 162 10.32 -17.08 2.28
N ILE A 163 10.54 -17.70 3.45
CA ILE A 163 11.86 -18.13 3.89
C ILE A 163 12.44 -19.16 2.93
N SER A 164 11.67 -20.19 2.57
CA SER A 164 12.13 -21.26 1.66
C SER A 164 12.48 -20.73 0.27
N GLU A 165 11.84 -19.65 -0.18
CA GLU A 165 12.11 -18.96 -1.44
C GLU A 165 13.24 -17.91 -1.34
N GLY A 166 13.72 -17.59 -0.12
CA GLY A 166 14.69 -16.52 0.14
C GLY A 166 14.12 -15.11 -0.05
N LEU A 167 12.80 -14.92 0.19
CA LEU A 167 12.06 -13.70 -0.14
C LEU A 167 11.42 -13.01 1.09
N LEU A 168 11.65 -13.51 2.31
CA LEU A 168 11.00 -13.00 3.53
C LEU A 168 11.20 -11.49 3.71
N ALA A 169 12.42 -10.99 3.49
CA ALA A 169 12.73 -9.57 3.66
C ALA A 169 11.93 -8.68 2.67
N LEU A 170 11.65 -9.19 1.46
CA LEU A 170 10.77 -8.49 0.51
C LEU A 170 9.32 -8.52 0.96
N GLU A 171 8.83 -9.67 1.43
CA GLU A 171 7.45 -9.79 1.94
C GLU A 171 7.20 -8.78 3.06
N GLN A 172 8.04 -8.80 4.10
CA GLN A 172 7.90 -7.92 5.24
C GLN A 172 7.94 -6.44 4.83
N LYS A 173 8.94 -6.06 4.04
CA LYS A 173 9.06 -4.67 3.57
C LYS A 173 7.91 -4.26 2.67
N THR A 174 7.43 -5.13 1.79
CA THR A 174 6.32 -4.79 0.87
C THR A 174 5.01 -4.65 1.62
N ALA A 175 4.68 -5.56 2.53
CA ALA A 175 3.48 -5.48 3.35
C ALA A 175 3.48 -4.21 4.21
N GLU A 176 4.60 -3.91 4.89
CA GLU A 176 4.74 -2.70 5.69
C GLU A 176 4.60 -1.42 4.84
N GLN A 177 5.32 -1.33 3.73
CA GLN A 177 5.32 -0.13 2.88
C GLN A 177 3.99 0.07 2.16
N TYR A 178 3.27 -1.01 1.83
CA TYR A 178 1.93 -0.89 1.26
C TYR A 178 0.96 -0.26 2.27
N LEU A 179 0.97 -0.70 3.52
CA LEU A 179 0.14 -0.13 4.58
C LEU A 179 0.44 1.33 4.89
N LEU A 180 1.74 1.70 4.81
CA LEU A 180 2.17 3.06 5.14
C LEU A 180 1.86 4.06 4.02
N ASN A 181 2.13 3.69 2.78
CA ASN A 181 1.94 4.56 1.61
C ASN A 181 1.70 3.76 0.32
N PRO A 182 0.46 3.27 0.07
CA PRO A 182 0.14 2.43 -1.08
C PRO A 182 0.20 3.18 -2.42
N TYR A 183 0.14 4.51 -2.40
CA TYR A 183 -0.02 5.30 -3.62
C TYR A 183 1.30 5.93 -4.09
N SER A 184 1.99 6.65 -3.23
CA SER A 184 3.17 7.46 -3.58
C SER A 184 4.48 6.96 -3.00
N GLY A 185 4.44 5.95 -2.11
CA GLY A 185 5.66 5.38 -1.52
C GLY A 185 6.62 4.85 -2.58
N GLU A 186 7.89 5.25 -2.52
CA GLU A 186 8.91 4.90 -3.51
C GLU A 186 9.07 3.38 -3.67
N TRP A 187 9.00 2.63 -2.56
CA TRP A 187 9.07 1.17 -2.59
C TRP A 187 7.94 0.55 -3.42
N ILE A 188 6.71 1.06 -3.22
CA ILE A 188 5.52 0.58 -3.93
C ILE A 188 5.53 1.03 -5.40
N LYS A 189 6.03 2.25 -5.70
CA LYS A 189 6.30 2.64 -7.10
C LYS A 189 7.22 1.65 -7.79
N GLY A 190 8.35 1.30 -7.16
CA GLY A 190 9.26 0.29 -7.69
C GLY A 190 8.61 -1.08 -7.91
N MET A 191 7.71 -1.49 -7.01
CA MET A 191 6.95 -2.73 -7.16
C MET A 191 5.98 -2.64 -8.35
N LYS A 192 5.21 -1.55 -8.44
CA LYS A 192 4.27 -1.32 -9.56
C LYS A 192 4.98 -1.26 -10.92
N ILE A 193 6.18 -0.67 -11.00
CA ILE A 193 6.99 -0.65 -12.23
C ILE A 193 7.33 -2.07 -12.66
N VAL A 194 7.81 -2.93 -11.75
CA VAL A 194 8.15 -4.32 -12.07
C VAL A 194 6.89 -5.12 -12.47
N MET A 195 5.76 -4.90 -11.80
CA MET A 195 4.48 -5.53 -12.19
C MET A 195 4.00 -5.06 -13.57
N ALA A 196 4.22 -3.80 -13.93
CA ALA A 196 3.89 -3.27 -15.24
C ALA A 196 4.81 -3.84 -16.34
N GLU A 197 6.11 -3.93 -16.08
CA GLU A 197 7.06 -4.62 -16.98
C GLU A 197 6.72 -6.10 -17.16
N ALA A 198 6.11 -6.73 -16.15
CA ALA A 198 5.58 -8.09 -16.20
C ALA A 198 4.19 -8.19 -16.87
N GLY A 199 3.62 -7.10 -17.36
CA GLY A 199 2.32 -7.04 -18.02
C GLY A 199 1.11 -7.18 -17.10
N MET A 200 1.31 -7.22 -15.77
CA MET A 200 0.24 -7.46 -14.80
C MET A 200 -0.66 -6.24 -14.59
N ILE A 201 -0.10 -5.04 -14.70
CA ILE A 201 -0.80 -3.75 -14.54
C ILE A 201 -0.25 -2.75 -15.57
N ALA A 202 -0.89 -1.58 -15.71
CA ALA A 202 -0.26 -0.40 -16.29
C ALA A 202 0.45 0.40 -15.19
N TYR A 203 1.50 1.11 -15.55
CA TYR A 203 2.08 2.15 -14.72
C TYR A 203 2.00 3.47 -15.45
N ASP A 204 1.39 4.46 -14.81
CA ASP A 204 1.39 5.84 -15.26
C ASP A 204 1.62 6.73 -14.04
N GLY A 205 2.88 7.07 -13.82
CA GLY A 205 3.31 7.80 -12.63
C GLY A 205 4.65 8.48 -12.86
N TYR A 206 5.14 9.12 -11.80
CA TYR A 206 6.46 9.73 -11.84
C TYR A 206 7.57 8.69 -11.71
N ILE A 207 8.75 8.99 -12.26
CA ILE A 207 9.95 8.18 -12.04
C ILE A 207 10.26 8.10 -10.53
N PRO A 208 10.84 6.98 -10.06
CA PRO A 208 11.27 6.87 -8.67
C PRO A 208 12.35 7.92 -8.34
N ARG A 209 12.24 8.51 -7.14
CA ARG A 209 13.18 9.50 -6.62
C ARG A 209 14.41 8.88 -6.00
N THR A 210 14.21 7.74 -5.33
CA THR A 210 15.26 7.00 -4.68
C THR A 210 16.09 6.27 -5.73
N LYS A 211 17.36 6.70 -5.91
CA LYS A 211 18.28 6.09 -6.89
C LYS A 211 18.46 4.59 -6.70
N ASP A 212 18.42 4.15 -5.44
CA ASP A 212 18.67 2.76 -5.05
C ASP A 212 17.41 1.91 -4.91
N ILE A 213 16.27 2.38 -5.45
CA ILE A 213 15.00 1.65 -5.35
C ILE A 213 15.09 0.22 -5.92
N PHE A 214 15.98 0.02 -6.89
CA PHE A 214 16.24 -1.26 -7.54
C PHE A 214 17.62 -1.86 -7.15
N SER A 215 18.13 -1.53 -5.95
CA SER A 215 19.36 -2.10 -5.42
C SER A 215 19.11 -3.06 -4.24
N GLY A 216 20.13 -3.77 -3.81
CA GLY A 216 20.07 -4.69 -2.68
C GLY A 216 18.95 -5.72 -2.83
N ILE A 217 18.07 -5.84 -1.83
CA ILE A 217 16.90 -6.73 -1.89
C ILE A 217 15.86 -6.27 -2.91
N GLY A 218 15.92 -5.00 -3.34
CA GLY A 218 14.96 -4.37 -4.23
C GLY A 218 15.26 -4.52 -5.72
N VAL A 219 16.30 -5.24 -6.14
CA VAL A 219 16.60 -5.43 -7.57
C VAL A 219 15.41 -6.02 -8.32
N LYS A 220 15.24 -5.62 -9.59
CA LYS A 220 14.05 -5.97 -10.38
C LYS A 220 13.82 -7.48 -10.48
N GLU A 221 14.86 -8.26 -10.64
CA GLU A 221 14.80 -9.72 -10.73
C GLU A 221 14.24 -10.33 -9.44
N THR A 222 14.72 -9.87 -8.28
CA THR A 222 14.23 -10.35 -6.98
C THR A 222 12.80 -9.91 -6.73
N ARG A 223 12.42 -8.68 -7.12
CA ARG A 223 11.02 -8.21 -7.07
C ARG A 223 10.12 -9.04 -7.98
N LYS A 224 10.57 -9.37 -9.20
CA LYS A 224 9.82 -10.24 -10.12
C LYS A 224 9.63 -11.64 -9.53
N LYS A 225 10.71 -12.23 -8.98
CA LYS A 225 10.64 -13.53 -8.28
C LYS A 225 9.64 -13.46 -7.12
N TYR A 226 9.67 -12.39 -6.32
CA TYR A 226 8.75 -12.17 -5.21
C TYR A 226 7.28 -12.07 -5.68
N ILE A 227 7.00 -11.26 -6.71
CA ILE A 227 5.64 -11.10 -7.25
C ILE A 227 5.09 -12.45 -7.70
N VAL A 228 5.89 -13.25 -8.41
CA VAL A 228 5.50 -14.59 -8.88
C VAL A 228 5.25 -15.54 -7.70
N ALA A 229 6.17 -15.61 -6.73
CA ALA A 229 6.04 -16.50 -5.57
C ALA A 229 4.82 -16.10 -4.70
N ARG A 230 4.61 -14.80 -4.53
CA ARG A 230 3.50 -14.26 -3.72
C ARG A 230 2.13 -14.56 -4.33
N ALA A 231 1.98 -14.31 -5.64
CA ALA A 231 0.77 -14.64 -6.38
C ALA A 231 0.52 -16.16 -6.39
N ALA A 232 1.57 -16.95 -6.58
CA ALA A 232 1.50 -18.41 -6.61
C ALA A 232 1.05 -19.00 -5.26
N PHE A 233 1.61 -18.52 -4.14
CA PHE A 233 1.22 -18.96 -2.80
C PHE A 233 -0.27 -18.68 -2.55
N LEU A 234 -0.72 -17.46 -2.87
CA LEU A 234 -2.09 -17.06 -2.65
C LEU A 234 -3.08 -17.89 -3.48
N ARG A 235 -2.80 -18.09 -4.78
CA ARG A 235 -3.60 -18.96 -5.64
C ARG A 235 -3.67 -20.38 -5.09
N ALA A 236 -2.52 -20.94 -4.74
CA ALA A 236 -2.43 -22.32 -4.24
C ALA A 236 -3.28 -22.52 -2.98
N ILE A 237 -3.22 -21.63 -1.99
CA ILE A 237 -4.01 -21.81 -0.75
C ILE A 237 -5.50 -21.63 -0.99
N PHE A 238 -5.92 -20.62 -1.79
CA PHE A 238 -7.33 -20.42 -2.10
C PHE A 238 -7.90 -21.59 -2.91
N HIS A 239 -7.17 -22.10 -3.92
CA HIS A 239 -7.58 -23.28 -4.70
C HIS A 239 -7.66 -24.55 -3.86
N LEU A 240 -6.70 -24.76 -2.94
CA LEU A 240 -6.74 -25.89 -1.99
C LEU A 240 -7.94 -25.81 -1.04
N CYS A 241 -8.43 -24.60 -0.74
CA CYS A 241 -9.65 -24.36 0.03
C CYS A 241 -10.93 -24.36 -0.82
N GLY A 242 -10.84 -24.64 -2.14
CA GLY A 242 -11.99 -24.74 -3.04
C GLY A 242 -12.49 -23.43 -3.63
N HIS A 243 -11.75 -22.33 -3.49
CA HIS A 243 -12.14 -21.03 -4.02
C HIS A 243 -11.46 -20.75 -5.37
N GLN A 244 -12.25 -20.51 -6.42
CA GLN A 244 -11.80 -20.04 -7.74
C GLN A 244 -12.01 -18.51 -7.87
N GLU A 245 -13.06 -18.04 -7.24
CA GLU A 245 -13.43 -16.64 -7.17
C GLU A 245 -13.77 -16.25 -5.74
N VAL A 246 -13.66 -14.98 -5.42
CA VAL A 246 -14.01 -14.42 -4.11
C VAL A 246 -14.90 -13.20 -4.25
N PRO A 247 -15.88 -13.02 -3.33
CA PRO A 247 -16.65 -11.79 -3.28
C PRO A 247 -15.80 -10.68 -2.69
N LEU A 248 -15.66 -9.58 -3.43
CA LEU A 248 -14.96 -8.38 -2.97
C LEU A 248 -15.88 -7.16 -3.05
N TYR A 249 -15.57 -6.20 -2.20
CA TYR A 249 -16.26 -4.93 -2.13
C TYR A 249 -15.26 -3.79 -2.24
N ARG A 250 -15.69 -2.68 -2.83
CA ARG A 250 -14.92 -1.44 -2.85
C ARG A 250 -15.85 -0.25 -2.64
N GLY A 251 -15.54 0.57 -1.67
CA GLY A 251 -16.16 1.85 -1.41
C GLY A 251 -15.25 3.00 -1.84
N MET A 252 -15.81 4.05 -2.38
CA MET A 252 -15.07 5.23 -2.82
C MET A 252 -15.91 6.49 -2.65
N SER A 253 -15.22 7.57 -2.29
CA SER A 253 -15.71 8.93 -2.34
C SER A 253 -14.80 9.77 -3.23
N SER A 254 -15.35 10.66 -4.04
CA SER A 254 -14.57 11.48 -4.96
C SER A 254 -15.18 12.87 -5.12
N SER A 255 -14.30 13.88 -5.21
CA SER A 255 -14.70 15.26 -5.54
C SER A 255 -15.09 15.44 -7.03
N VAL A 256 -14.76 14.46 -7.87
CA VAL A 256 -15.12 14.42 -9.30
C VAL A 256 -15.76 13.07 -9.62
N PRO A 257 -16.68 13.02 -10.61
CA PRO A 257 -17.22 11.76 -11.08
C PRO A 257 -16.09 10.84 -11.57
N LEU A 258 -16.13 9.57 -11.16
CA LEU A 258 -15.20 8.55 -11.64
C LEU A 258 -15.84 7.79 -12.80
N PHE A 259 -15.18 7.78 -13.94
CA PHE A 259 -15.67 7.13 -15.14
C PHE A 259 -14.94 5.82 -15.45
N GLU A 260 -13.71 5.66 -14.95
CA GLU A 260 -12.88 4.48 -15.22
C GLU A 260 -12.04 4.13 -14.00
N THR A 261 -11.79 2.83 -13.79
CA THR A 261 -10.75 2.37 -12.86
C THR A 261 -9.40 2.29 -13.54
N PRO A 262 -8.32 2.70 -12.88
CA PRO A 262 -6.98 2.52 -13.45
C PRO A 262 -6.60 1.03 -13.49
N CYS A 263 -5.83 0.62 -14.50
CA CYS A 263 -5.20 -0.71 -14.57
C CYS A 263 -4.01 -0.76 -13.61
N THR A 264 -4.24 -0.94 -12.31
CA THR A 264 -3.19 -0.86 -11.28
C THR A 264 -3.47 -1.83 -10.12
N LEU A 265 -2.65 -1.76 -9.08
CA LEU A 265 -2.98 -2.34 -7.79
C LEU A 265 -4.15 -1.57 -7.16
N VAL A 266 -5.16 -2.30 -6.73
CA VAL A 266 -6.38 -1.72 -6.16
C VAL A 266 -6.65 -2.37 -4.80
N SER A 267 -6.82 -1.54 -3.77
CA SER A 267 -7.31 -1.98 -2.47
C SER A 267 -8.81 -2.24 -2.55
N THR A 268 -9.21 -3.37 -2.04
CA THR A 268 -10.59 -3.85 -1.90
C THR A 268 -10.76 -4.47 -0.53
N THR A 269 -11.97 -4.88 -0.18
CA THR A 269 -12.24 -5.52 1.11
C THR A 269 -13.19 -6.71 0.95
N PHE A 270 -13.08 -7.68 1.84
CA PHE A 270 -14.08 -8.75 2.00
C PHE A 270 -15.32 -8.29 2.76
N SER A 271 -15.32 -7.09 3.34
CA SER A 271 -16.42 -6.56 4.14
C SER A 271 -17.23 -5.51 3.40
N ALA A 272 -18.54 -5.78 3.25
CA ALA A 272 -19.47 -4.79 2.70
C ALA A 272 -19.57 -3.53 3.58
N ASP A 273 -19.44 -3.67 4.90
CA ASP A 273 -19.58 -2.54 5.83
C ASP A 273 -18.35 -1.64 5.79
N VAL A 274 -17.16 -2.21 5.64
CA VAL A 274 -15.93 -1.45 5.40
C VAL A 274 -16.05 -0.66 4.08
N ALA A 275 -16.50 -1.31 2.99
CA ALA A 275 -16.70 -0.62 1.71
C ALA A 275 -17.72 0.51 1.81
N LYS A 276 -18.83 0.31 2.53
CA LYS A 276 -19.84 1.37 2.77
C LYS A 276 -19.25 2.52 3.58
N ALA A 277 -18.41 2.24 4.59
CA ALA A 277 -17.73 3.27 5.37
C ALA A 277 -16.84 4.16 4.49
N PHE A 278 -16.09 3.57 3.55
CA PHE A 278 -15.30 4.34 2.57
C PHE A 278 -16.15 5.09 1.53
N ALA A 279 -17.38 4.66 1.31
CA ALA A 279 -18.33 5.37 0.44
C ALA A 279 -19.11 6.45 1.18
N SER A 280 -19.17 6.41 2.51
CA SER A 280 -19.79 7.45 3.33
C SER A 280 -18.81 8.61 3.55
N VAL A 281 -19.27 9.83 3.39
CA VAL A 281 -18.44 11.03 3.53
C VAL A 281 -18.99 11.89 4.66
N ASP A 282 -18.14 12.14 5.65
CA ASP A 282 -18.47 13.05 6.76
C ASP A 282 -18.45 14.52 6.35
N ASP A 283 -17.75 14.87 5.25
CA ASP A 283 -17.68 16.24 4.74
C ASP A 283 -18.37 16.38 3.37
N SER A 284 -19.66 16.64 3.40
CA SER A 284 -20.50 16.84 2.20
C SER A 284 -20.11 18.04 1.33
N SER A 285 -19.22 18.93 1.82
CA SER A 285 -18.80 20.14 1.08
C SER A 285 -17.81 19.83 -0.03
N VAL A 286 -17.05 18.73 0.04
CA VAL A 286 -15.98 18.38 -0.91
C VAL A 286 -16.33 17.20 -1.80
N CYS A 287 -17.13 16.26 -1.32
CA CYS A 287 -17.47 15.06 -2.09
C CYS A 287 -18.66 15.28 -3.03
N LYS A 288 -18.51 14.90 -4.29
CA LYS A 288 -19.56 14.93 -5.31
C LYS A 288 -20.14 13.57 -5.66
N SER A 289 -19.42 12.50 -5.37
CA SER A 289 -19.81 11.13 -5.71
C SER A 289 -19.34 10.15 -4.64
N CYS A 290 -20.29 9.39 -4.10
CA CYS A 290 -20.04 8.27 -3.19
C CYS A 290 -20.64 7.02 -3.80
N TYR A 291 -19.89 5.96 -3.90
CA TYR A 291 -20.42 4.68 -4.35
C TYR A 291 -19.65 3.52 -3.74
N TRP A 292 -20.32 2.40 -3.63
CA TRP A 292 -19.70 1.13 -3.34
C TRP A 292 -20.21 0.06 -4.30
N VAL A 293 -19.35 -0.88 -4.61
CA VAL A 293 -19.65 -1.96 -5.54
C VAL A 293 -19.30 -3.30 -4.92
N LYS A 294 -20.05 -4.34 -5.28
CA LYS A 294 -19.75 -5.74 -5.03
C LYS A 294 -19.44 -6.42 -6.35
N PHE A 295 -18.40 -7.23 -6.38
CA PHE A 295 -18.05 -8.04 -7.55
C PHE A 295 -17.48 -9.39 -7.14
N SER A 296 -17.63 -10.40 -7.99
CA SER A 296 -16.89 -11.66 -7.89
C SER A 296 -15.56 -11.48 -8.62
N TYR A 297 -14.48 -11.88 -7.99
CA TYR A 297 -13.15 -11.64 -8.54
C TYR A 297 -12.31 -12.92 -8.57
N PRO A 298 -11.67 -13.24 -9.72
CA PRO A 298 -10.85 -14.42 -9.85
C PRO A 298 -9.68 -14.41 -8.86
N VAL A 299 -9.44 -15.53 -8.19
CA VAL A 299 -8.31 -15.72 -7.26
C VAL A 299 -6.97 -15.45 -7.95
N GLU A 300 -6.88 -15.72 -9.26
CA GLU A 300 -5.68 -15.49 -10.08
C GLU A 300 -5.23 -14.03 -10.08
N HIS A 301 -6.09 -13.09 -9.72
CA HIS A 301 -5.78 -11.67 -9.71
C HIS A 301 -5.64 -11.09 -8.30
N LEU A 302 -5.69 -11.92 -7.27
CA LEU A 302 -5.33 -11.51 -5.91
C LEU A 302 -3.80 -11.39 -5.78
N PHE A 303 -3.35 -10.40 -5.01
CA PHE A 303 -1.92 -10.20 -4.73
C PHE A 303 -1.60 -10.34 -3.25
N MET A 304 -2.39 -9.74 -2.38
CA MET A 304 -2.28 -9.85 -0.92
C MET A 304 -3.68 -9.83 -0.32
N THR A 305 -3.90 -10.58 0.78
CA THR A 305 -5.14 -10.49 1.54
C THR A 305 -4.87 -10.47 3.04
N PHE A 306 -5.84 -10.04 3.82
CA PHE A 306 -5.76 -10.05 5.28
C PHE A 306 -5.69 -11.46 5.86
N TYR A 307 -6.10 -12.50 5.12
CA TYR A 307 -6.08 -13.88 5.61
C TYR A 307 -4.68 -14.37 5.93
N GLU A 308 -3.71 -14.06 5.07
CA GLU A 308 -2.33 -14.53 5.17
C GLU A 308 -1.32 -13.40 5.45
N THR A 309 -1.74 -12.12 5.40
CA THR A 309 -0.85 -10.98 5.64
C THR A 309 -1.12 -10.40 7.03
N LYS A 310 -0.27 -10.75 7.98
CA LYS A 310 -0.41 -10.38 9.39
C LYS A 310 -0.58 -8.87 9.58
N GLN A 311 0.22 -8.06 8.87
CA GLN A 311 0.26 -6.61 8.97
C GLN A 311 -1.10 -5.96 8.66
N PHE A 312 -1.92 -6.54 7.77
CA PHE A 312 -3.26 -6.03 7.46
C PHE A 312 -4.26 -6.17 8.62
N ASN A 313 -3.97 -7.04 9.58
CA ASN A 313 -4.81 -7.25 10.76
C ASN A 313 -4.37 -6.42 11.96
N GLU A 314 -3.12 -5.93 11.96
CA GLU A 314 -2.55 -5.19 13.08
C GLU A 314 -3.00 -3.74 13.11
N ARG A 315 -3.21 -3.12 11.94
CA ARG A 315 -3.41 -1.68 11.84
C ARG A 315 -4.87 -1.24 11.67
N TYR A 316 -5.57 -1.71 10.67
CA TYR A 316 -6.86 -1.13 10.27
C TYR A 316 -8.05 -2.09 10.40
N LYS A 317 -7.83 -3.39 10.46
CA LYS A 317 -8.90 -4.41 10.50
C LYS A 317 -9.94 -4.24 9.37
N GLU A 318 -9.48 -3.86 8.20
CA GLU A 318 -10.32 -3.53 7.05
C GLU A 318 -10.65 -4.75 6.18
N GLN A 319 -10.23 -5.95 6.61
CA GLN A 319 -10.39 -7.19 5.83
C GLN A 319 -9.90 -7.00 4.38
N GLU A 320 -8.74 -6.37 4.24
CA GLU A 320 -8.22 -5.87 2.98
C GLU A 320 -7.82 -7.01 2.03
N ALA A 321 -8.10 -6.79 0.75
CA ALA A 321 -7.52 -7.54 -0.36
C ALA A 321 -6.96 -6.58 -1.40
N ILE A 322 -5.71 -6.81 -1.79
CA ILE A 322 -5.06 -6.10 -2.88
C ILE A 322 -5.20 -6.97 -4.13
N ILE A 323 -5.80 -6.38 -5.15
CA ILE A 323 -5.96 -7.01 -6.45
C ILE A 323 -5.17 -6.25 -7.51
N TYR A 324 -4.76 -6.93 -8.57
CA TYR A 324 -4.25 -6.26 -9.74
C TYR A 324 -5.29 -6.21 -10.85
N TYR A 325 -5.58 -4.98 -11.28
CA TYR A 325 -6.63 -4.67 -12.25
C TYR A 325 -6.00 -4.51 -13.63
N ARG A 326 -6.40 -5.35 -14.59
CA ARG A 326 -5.87 -5.34 -15.95
C ARG A 326 -6.78 -4.65 -16.96
N LYS A 327 -8.07 -4.63 -16.70
CA LYS A 327 -9.06 -4.01 -17.59
C LYS A 327 -9.62 -2.77 -16.92
N LYS A 328 -9.74 -1.69 -17.67
CA LYS A 328 -10.50 -0.55 -17.21
C LYS A 328 -11.95 -0.96 -17.03
N LEU A 329 -12.53 -0.72 -15.86
CA LEU A 329 -13.97 -0.79 -15.67
C LEU A 329 -14.53 0.61 -15.92
N THR A 330 -15.51 0.68 -16.81
CA THR A 330 -16.32 1.86 -16.99
C THR A 330 -17.52 1.75 -16.05
N PHE A 331 -17.80 2.78 -15.27
CA PHE A 331 -18.93 2.86 -14.36
C PHE A 331 -20.11 3.57 -14.99
#